data_b976b203c8b20385ad5c7a0e8cfc815a
#
_entry.id   b976b203c8b20385ad5c7a0e8cfc815a
#
_cell.length_a   1.000
_cell.length_b   1.000
_cell.length_c   1.000
_cell.angle_alpha   90.00
_cell.angle_beta   90.00
_cell.angle_gamma   90.00
#
_symmetry.space_group_name_H-M   'P 1'
#
loop_
_entity.id
_entity.type
_entity.pdbx_description
1 polymer ?
#
loop_
_entity_poly.entity_id
_entity_poly.type
_entity_poly.pdbx_seq_one_letter_code
_entity_poly.pdbx_strand_id
1 'polypeptide(L)'
;VALLPPAIRSIHSLAPAPHRGGGAFPFHIASSMQALLSAIASMPLPTDAQRIFHGRGGRYPGCEQWTLDAYPPVFVLTSFLPATDETDAQLAAIGQALAERWAVLAPGQPLNWVFQCRNEALRTQGRTETRLMQGEVPDPHVVTENGARFKAHVLRGQNHGLFLDMAEGRRWVRQYAEARRQDRYGLKVLNLFAYTCAFSVVALQGGAKQVVNVDMSHGAMAIGQQNHQLNGITTGASFLAHDIFSSWGKITRSGPYGLVIVDPPSYQKGSFVATKDYARLMRRLPDLLAPGGHALLCLNAPELGVDFLQSQMQELAPELQ
;
A
#
# COMPACT_ATOMS: atom_id res chain seq x y z
N VAL A 1 -14.14 -16.79 -2.55
CA VAL A 1 -12.91 -16.20 -1.98
C VAL A 1 -11.92 -16.03 -3.12
N ALA A 2 -11.60 -14.79 -3.50
CA ALA A 2 -10.55 -14.53 -4.49
C ALA A 2 -9.22 -14.38 -3.73
N LEU A 3 -8.36 -15.38 -3.84
CA LEU A 3 -6.96 -15.28 -3.45
C LEU A 3 -6.20 -14.74 -4.66
N LEU A 4 -5.66 -13.51 -4.56
CA LEU A 4 -4.72 -13.02 -5.55
C LEU A 4 -3.40 -13.79 -5.40
N PRO A 5 -2.87 -14.42 -6.46
CA PRO A 5 -1.55 -15.03 -6.38
C PRO A 5 -0.51 -13.95 -6.10
N PRO A 6 0.57 -14.27 -5.37
CA PRO A 6 1.68 -13.34 -5.22
C PRO A 6 2.17 -12.95 -6.61
N ALA A 7 2.30 -11.65 -6.87
CA ALA A 7 2.77 -11.13 -8.15
C ALA A 7 4.25 -11.51 -8.36
N ILE A 8 4.49 -12.77 -8.79
CA ILE A 8 5.78 -13.23 -9.29
C ILE A 8 5.71 -13.15 -10.81
N ARG A 9 6.05 -12.01 -11.37
CA ARG A 9 6.50 -11.95 -12.76
C ARG A 9 8.00 -11.78 -12.75
N SER A 10 8.69 -12.85 -13.10
CA SER A 10 10.11 -12.82 -13.44
C SER A 10 10.30 -11.97 -14.69
N ILE A 11 10.90 -10.81 -14.52
CA ILE A 11 11.48 -10.08 -15.64
C ILE A 11 12.83 -10.72 -15.88
N HIS A 12 12.98 -11.43 -17.00
CA HIS A 12 14.27 -11.91 -17.47
C HIS A 12 15.16 -10.71 -17.77
N SER A 13 16.21 -10.57 -16.98
CA SER A 13 17.27 -9.59 -17.13
C SER A 13 18.15 -9.98 -18.32
N LEU A 14 18.18 -9.15 -19.35
CA LEU A 14 19.31 -9.02 -20.25
C LEU A 14 20.30 -8.08 -19.56
N ALA A 15 21.49 -8.59 -19.23
CA ALA A 15 22.57 -7.81 -18.65
C ALA A 15 23.09 -6.80 -19.67
N PRO A 16 23.20 -5.50 -19.34
CA PRO A 16 23.95 -4.55 -20.16
C PRO A 16 25.45 -4.63 -19.86
N ALA A 17 26.27 -4.43 -20.87
CA ALA A 17 27.70 -4.37 -20.82
C ALA A 17 28.23 -3.21 -19.94
N PRO A 18 29.44 -3.30 -19.37
CA PRO A 18 29.93 -2.34 -18.42
C PRO A 18 30.35 -1.03 -19.09
N HIS A 19 29.73 0.09 -18.70
CA HIS A 19 30.23 1.42 -18.98
C HIS A 19 31.29 1.80 -17.95
N ARG A 20 32.52 2.10 -18.44
CA ARG A 20 33.60 2.70 -17.68
C ARG A 20 33.32 4.21 -17.51
N GLY A 21 33.37 4.69 -16.27
CA GLY A 21 33.42 6.13 -15.99
C GLY A 21 33.19 6.48 -14.53
N GLY A 22 34.28 6.73 -13.78
CA GLY A 22 34.45 7.78 -12.81
C GLY A 22 33.95 7.62 -11.38
N GLY A 23 34.84 7.58 -10.41
CA GLY A 23 34.57 7.83 -9.00
C GLY A 23 34.60 6.56 -8.15
N ALA A 24 35.75 6.26 -7.54
CA ALA A 24 35.91 5.11 -6.65
C ALA A 24 35.16 5.31 -5.33
N PHE A 25 33.91 4.80 -5.25
CA PHE A 25 33.26 4.53 -3.96
C PHE A 25 33.97 3.32 -3.29
N PRO A 26 33.95 3.24 -1.94
CA PRO A 26 34.45 2.07 -1.26
C PRO A 26 33.74 0.81 -1.77
N PHE A 27 34.47 -0.10 -2.37
CA PHE A 27 33.97 -1.31 -3.04
C PHE A 27 32.99 -2.14 -2.19
N HIS A 28 33.09 -2.03 -0.87
CA HIS A 28 32.24 -2.77 0.07
C HIS A 28 30.79 -2.24 0.16
N ILE A 29 30.58 -0.93 0.08
CA ILE A 29 29.26 -0.30 0.20
C ILE A 29 28.44 -0.55 -1.08
N ALA A 30 29.06 -0.47 -2.24
CA ALA A 30 28.38 -0.69 -3.52
C ALA A 30 27.91 -2.15 -3.70
N SER A 31 28.62 -3.14 -3.15
CA SER A 31 28.23 -4.54 -3.26
C SER A 31 27.00 -4.89 -2.41
N SER A 32 26.86 -4.29 -1.23
CA SER A 32 25.71 -4.53 -0.32
C SER A 32 24.41 -3.85 -0.77
N MET A 33 24.45 -2.89 -1.72
CA MET A 33 23.27 -2.18 -2.23
C MET A 33 23.05 -2.39 -3.73
N GLN A 34 23.77 -3.31 -4.35
CA GLN A 34 23.76 -3.48 -5.80
C GLN A 34 22.36 -3.66 -6.39
N ALA A 35 21.49 -4.40 -5.72
CA ALA A 35 20.14 -4.64 -6.21
C ALA A 35 19.27 -3.36 -6.19
N LEU A 36 19.39 -2.53 -5.14
CA LEU A 36 18.71 -1.24 -5.06
C LEU A 36 19.24 -0.26 -6.14
N LEU A 37 20.55 -0.15 -6.28
CA LEU A 37 21.17 0.73 -7.29
C LEU A 37 20.79 0.30 -8.72
N SER A 38 20.73 -1.01 -8.98
CA SER A 38 20.29 -1.55 -10.26
C SER A 38 18.81 -1.26 -10.53
N ALA A 39 17.95 -1.34 -9.51
CA ALA A 39 16.54 -0.98 -9.62
C ALA A 39 16.37 0.52 -9.95
N ILE A 40 17.15 1.40 -9.31
CA ILE A 40 17.18 2.83 -9.62
C ILE A 40 17.63 3.06 -11.06
N ALA A 41 18.73 2.45 -11.49
CA ALA A 41 19.29 2.63 -12.83
C ALA A 41 18.34 2.17 -13.96
N SER A 42 17.49 1.18 -13.69
CA SER A 42 16.57 0.59 -14.67
C SER A 42 15.13 1.07 -14.56
N MET A 43 14.74 1.82 -13.51
CA MET A 43 13.36 2.25 -13.33
C MET A 43 12.90 3.12 -14.52
N PRO A 44 11.63 2.96 -14.99
CA PRO A 44 11.01 3.90 -15.91
C PRO A 44 10.65 5.21 -15.18
N LEU A 45 10.24 6.25 -15.93
CA LEU A 45 9.66 7.45 -15.33
C LEU A 45 8.39 7.07 -14.55
N PRO A 46 8.37 7.24 -13.23
CA PRO A 46 7.17 6.92 -12.46
C PRO A 46 6.12 8.01 -12.65
N THR A 47 5.00 7.64 -13.26
CA THR A 47 3.83 8.51 -13.44
C THR A 47 2.77 8.28 -12.37
N ASP A 48 2.71 7.06 -11.85
CA ASP A 48 1.82 6.64 -10.76
C ASP A 48 2.61 6.37 -9.47
N ALA A 49 1.90 6.43 -8.35
CA ALA A 49 2.43 5.99 -7.07
C ALA A 49 2.71 4.48 -7.14
N GLN A 50 3.96 4.08 -6.90
CA GLN A 50 4.40 2.70 -7.06
C GLN A 50 5.65 2.37 -6.24
N ARG A 51 5.80 1.10 -5.90
CA ARG A 51 7.03 0.60 -5.30
C ARG A 51 8.07 0.34 -6.38
N ILE A 52 9.23 0.99 -6.25
CA ILE A 52 10.37 0.82 -7.16
C ILE A 52 11.24 -0.35 -6.70
N PHE A 53 11.49 -0.44 -5.38
CA PHE A 53 12.33 -1.48 -4.81
C PHE A 53 11.82 -1.95 -3.46
N HIS A 54 11.90 -3.27 -3.22
CA HIS A 54 11.52 -3.88 -1.96
C HIS A 54 12.57 -4.91 -1.53
N GLY A 55 13.49 -4.51 -0.67
CA GLY A 55 14.56 -5.40 -0.17
C GLY A 55 14.08 -6.36 0.91
N ARG A 56 13.03 -6.02 1.66
CA ARG A 56 12.51 -6.85 2.74
C ARG A 56 11.99 -8.18 2.21
N GLY A 57 12.19 -9.24 2.96
CA GLY A 57 11.76 -10.59 2.55
C GLY A 57 12.89 -11.47 1.99
N GLY A 58 14.16 -11.03 2.12
CA GLY A 58 15.34 -11.86 1.87
C GLY A 58 15.66 -12.16 0.41
N ARG A 59 14.91 -11.58 -0.56
CA ARG A 59 15.15 -11.79 -1.99
C ARG A 59 16.43 -11.13 -2.51
N TYR A 60 16.86 -10.06 -1.83
CA TYR A 60 18.00 -9.23 -2.22
C TYR A 60 19.00 -9.14 -1.06
N PRO A 61 19.92 -10.11 -0.93
CA PRO A 61 20.91 -10.13 0.16
C PRO A 61 21.69 -8.81 0.24
N GLY A 62 21.76 -8.26 1.45
CA GLY A 62 22.40 -6.95 1.72
C GLY A 62 21.51 -5.73 1.51
N CYS A 63 20.26 -5.91 1.03
CA CYS A 63 19.33 -4.82 0.83
C CYS A 63 18.06 -4.92 1.71
N GLU A 64 18.04 -5.82 2.70
CA GLU A 64 16.86 -6.16 3.49
C GLU A 64 16.29 -4.97 4.27
N GLN A 65 17.12 -3.98 4.58
CA GLN A 65 16.70 -2.76 5.27
C GLN A 65 16.02 -1.74 4.35
N TRP A 66 16.10 -1.89 3.02
CA TRP A 66 15.72 -0.83 2.11
C TRP A 66 14.39 -1.08 1.39
N THR A 67 13.57 -0.02 1.30
CA THR A 67 12.53 0.10 0.29
C THR A 67 12.62 1.46 -0.38
N LEU A 68 12.35 1.50 -1.68
CA LEU A 68 12.25 2.74 -2.46
C LEU A 68 10.87 2.79 -3.10
N ASP A 69 10.10 3.81 -2.75
CA ASP A 69 8.77 4.06 -3.24
C ASP A 69 8.74 5.38 -4.04
N ALA A 70 7.97 5.43 -5.11
CA ALA A 70 7.64 6.67 -5.81
C ALA A 70 6.24 7.13 -5.43
N TYR A 71 6.14 8.34 -4.96
CA TYR A 71 4.92 9.14 -4.81
C TYR A 71 5.09 10.41 -5.66
N PRO A 72 4.95 10.32 -7.00
CA PRO A 72 5.36 11.41 -7.89
C PRO A 72 4.82 12.78 -7.46
N PRO A 73 5.66 13.82 -7.50
CA PRO A 73 7.04 13.87 -8.02
C PRO A 73 8.13 13.55 -6.97
N VAL A 74 7.82 12.84 -5.90
CA VAL A 74 8.72 12.60 -4.76
C VAL A 74 9.07 11.11 -4.65
N PHE A 75 10.35 10.79 -4.45
CA PHE A 75 10.78 9.46 -4.04
C PHE A 75 10.88 9.37 -2.52
N VAL A 76 10.54 8.22 -1.96
CA VAL A 76 10.68 7.92 -0.53
C VAL A 76 11.55 6.70 -0.34
N LEU A 77 12.76 6.91 0.18
CA LEU A 77 13.65 5.84 0.60
C LEU A 77 13.40 5.55 2.08
N THR A 78 13.10 4.31 2.42
CA THR A 78 12.91 3.89 3.82
C THR A 78 13.98 2.90 4.24
N SER A 79 14.63 3.16 5.41
CA SER A 79 15.44 2.18 6.13
C SER A 79 14.67 1.62 7.32
N PHE A 80 14.75 0.30 7.53
CA PHE A 80 14.17 -0.38 8.67
C PHE A 80 15.19 -0.73 9.77
N LEU A 81 16.47 -0.36 9.54
CA LEU A 81 17.52 -0.43 10.54
C LEU A 81 17.82 0.96 11.12
N PRO A 82 18.38 1.04 12.33
CA PRO A 82 18.89 2.28 12.88
C PRO A 82 19.93 2.92 11.95
N ALA A 83 19.93 4.25 11.91
CA ALA A 83 20.99 4.97 11.20
C ALA A 83 22.36 4.75 11.90
N THR A 84 23.39 4.56 11.09
CA THR A 84 24.79 4.41 11.51
C THR A 84 25.66 5.37 10.69
N ASP A 85 26.93 5.48 11.02
CA ASP A 85 27.86 6.31 10.23
C ASP A 85 27.96 5.87 8.75
N GLU A 86 27.78 4.56 8.50
CA GLU A 86 27.72 4.00 7.14
C GLU A 86 26.47 4.44 6.39
N THR A 87 25.37 4.72 7.09
CA THR A 87 24.10 5.13 6.48
C THR A 87 24.24 6.41 5.66
N ASP A 88 24.99 7.40 6.12
CA ASP A 88 25.14 8.67 5.39
C ASP A 88 25.92 8.47 4.08
N ALA A 89 26.92 7.58 4.06
CA ALA A 89 27.62 7.22 2.83
C ALA A 89 26.70 6.44 1.86
N GLN A 90 25.86 5.54 2.38
CA GLN A 90 24.88 4.82 1.59
C GLN A 90 23.82 5.79 1.00
N LEU A 91 23.34 6.74 1.79
CA LEU A 91 22.40 7.76 1.33
C LEU A 91 23.00 8.66 0.25
N ALA A 92 24.27 9.02 0.36
CA ALA A 92 24.98 9.78 -0.67
C ALA A 92 25.04 9.01 -1.99
N ALA A 93 25.39 7.72 -1.95
CA ALA A 93 25.44 6.86 -3.14
C ALA A 93 24.04 6.67 -3.79
N ILE A 94 23.01 6.46 -2.98
CA ILE A 94 21.62 6.33 -3.46
C ILE A 94 21.14 7.65 -4.07
N GLY A 95 21.41 8.79 -3.41
CA GLY A 95 21.07 10.12 -3.89
C GLY A 95 21.73 10.44 -5.23
N GLN A 96 23.00 10.06 -5.41
CA GLN A 96 23.69 10.22 -6.68
C GLN A 96 23.06 9.36 -7.77
N ALA A 97 22.78 8.08 -7.51
CA ALA A 97 22.12 7.19 -8.47
C ALA A 97 20.74 7.70 -8.87
N LEU A 98 19.94 8.21 -7.90
CA LEU A 98 18.65 8.84 -8.17
C LEU A 98 18.82 10.09 -9.06
N ALA A 99 19.79 10.95 -8.78
CA ALA A 99 20.03 12.17 -9.55
C ALA A 99 20.46 11.86 -10.99
N GLU A 100 21.38 10.91 -11.18
CA GLU A 100 21.82 10.45 -12.50
C GLU A 100 20.64 9.88 -13.31
N ARG A 101 19.84 9.01 -12.69
CA ARG A 101 18.68 8.43 -13.37
C ARG A 101 17.62 9.46 -13.67
N TRP A 102 17.33 10.36 -12.72
CA TRP A 102 16.31 11.40 -12.88
C TRP A 102 16.68 12.39 -13.99
N ALA A 103 17.95 12.75 -14.12
CA ALA A 103 18.41 13.62 -15.21
C ALA A 103 18.13 13.04 -16.61
N VAL A 104 18.10 11.70 -16.73
CA VAL A 104 17.75 11.01 -17.98
C VAL A 104 16.22 10.94 -18.17
N LEU A 105 15.48 10.63 -17.09
CA LEU A 105 14.03 10.41 -17.16
C LEU A 105 13.22 11.71 -17.28
N ALA A 106 13.67 12.77 -16.60
CA ALA A 106 12.98 14.06 -16.51
C ALA A 106 13.98 15.23 -16.64
N PRO A 107 14.58 15.44 -17.82
CA PRO A 107 15.57 16.48 -18.04
C PRO A 107 15.06 17.87 -17.61
N GLY A 108 15.85 18.58 -16.81
CA GLY A 108 15.52 19.91 -16.31
C GLY A 108 14.50 19.97 -15.17
N GLN A 109 13.94 18.83 -14.75
CA GLN A 109 13.07 18.78 -13.58
C GLN A 109 13.87 18.53 -12.29
N PRO A 110 13.53 19.18 -11.17
CA PRO A 110 14.20 18.93 -9.90
C PRO A 110 13.93 17.50 -9.41
N LEU A 111 14.96 16.85 -8.86
CA LEU A 111 14.79 15.63 -8.11
C LEU A 111 14.26 15.96 -6.71
N ASN A 112 13.16 15.31 -6.32
CA ASN A 112 12.63 15.43 -4.98
C ASN A 112 12.69 14.06 -4.30
N TRP A 113 13.34 13.97 -3.15
CA TRP A 113 13.34 12.73 -2.40
C TRP A 113 13.51 12.92 -0.90
N VAL A 114 12.92 11.98 -0.18
CA VAL A 114 12.83 11.93 1.27
C VAL A 114 13.45 10.64 1.77
N PHE A 115 14.20 10.71 2.84
CA PHE A 115 14.64 9.55 3.60
C PHE A 115 13.81 9.37 4.86
N GLN A 116 13.39 8.14 5.15
CA GLN A 116 12.72 7.77 6.40
C GLN A 116 13.45 6.64 7.10
N CYS A 117 13.70 6.80 8.40
CA CYS A 117 14.13 5.72 9.26
C CYS A 117 12.95 5.20 10.08
N ARG A 118 12.67 3.90 9.98
CA ARG A 118 11.57 3.19 10.63
C ARG A 118 12.08 1.99 11.43
N ASN A 119 13.13 2.19 12.22
CA ASN A 119 13.66 1.12 13.06
C ASN A 119 12.64 0.71 14.14
N GLU A 120 12.86 -0.45 14.77
CA GLU A 120 11.92 -1.02 15.74
C GLU A 120 11.71 -0.12 16.96
N ALA A 121 12.75 0.55 17.45
CA ALA A 121 12.66 1.46 18.59
C ALA A 121 11.78 2.67 18.30
N LEU A 122 11.89 3.26 17.10
CA LEU A 122 11.02 4.34 16.66
C LEU A 122 9.59 3.85 16.42
N ARG A 123 9.44 2.67 15.81
CA ARG A 123 8.13 2.07 15.51
C ARG A 123 7.32 1.78 16.78
N THR A 124 7.95 1.29 17.84
CA THR A 124 7.29 1.06 19.15
C THR A 124 6.80 2.35 19.79
N GLN A 125 7.44 3.49 19.47
CA GLN A 125 7.03 4.82 19.94
C GLN A 125 6.03 5.50 18.97
N GLY A 126 5.63 4.84 17.88
CA GLY A 126 4.78 5.44 16.83
C GLY A 126 5.49 6.58 16.07
N ARG A 127 6.81 6.62 16.08
CA ARG A 127 7.63 7.69 15.49
C ARG A 127 8.35 7.20 14.24
N THR A 128 8.72 8.16 13.39
CA THR A 128 9.65 8.00 12.27
C THR A 128 10.60 9.19 12.29
N GLU A 129 11.83 8.97 11.87
CA GLU A 129 12.72 10.07 11.50
C GLU A 129 12.61 10.28 10.00
N THR A 130 12.26 11.49 9.62
CA THR A 130 12.09 11.86 8.22
C THR A 130 12.98 13.04 7.88
N ARG A 131 13.76 12.92 6.81
CA ARG A 131 14.66 13.96 6.29
C ARG A 131 14.29 14.24 4.82
N LEU A 132 14.04 15.50 4.47
CA LEU A 132 14.02 15.93 3.08
C LEU A 132 15.49 15.99 2.61
N MET A 133 15.83 15.16 1.66
CA MET A 133 17.21 15.00 1.19
C MET A 133 17.52 15.96 0.05
N GLN A 134 16.56 16.17 -0.86
CA GLN A 134 16.70 17.09 -1.99
C GLN A 134 15.33 17.54 -2.51
N GLY A 135 15.28 18.77 -3.04
CA GLY A 135 14.09 19.33 -3.67
C GLY A 135 13.01 19.72 -2.67
N GLU A 136 11.76 19.53 -3.04
CA GLU A 136 10.59 19.89 -2.25
C GLU A 136 9.50 18.83 -2.30
N VAL A 137 8.59 18.86 -1.34
CA VAL A 137 7.38 18.05 -1.33
C VAL A 137 6.18 18.95 -1.55
N PRO A 138 5.35 18.71 -2.57
CA PRO A 138 4.17 19.52 -2.82
C PRO A 138 3.19 19.54 -1.63
N ASP A 139 2.51 20.66 -1.44
CA ASP A 139 1.41 20.77 -0.48
C ASP A 139 0.23 21.51 -1.13
N PRO A 140 -0.90 20.84 -1.41
CA PRO A 140 -1.18 19.43 -1.14
C PRO A 140 -0.40 18.48 -2.08
N HIS A 141 0.11 17.37 -1.53
CA HIS A 141 0.71 16.31 -2.32
C HIS A 141 -0.40 15.34 -2.78
N VAL A 142 -0.64 15.31 -4.07
CA VAL A 142 -1.64 14.42 -4.71
C VAL A 142 -0.91 13.52 -5.69
N VAL A 143 -1.13 12.22 -5.55
CA VAL A 143 -0.56 11.19 -6.44
C VAL A 143 -1.67 10.50 -7.21
N THR A 144 -1.30 9.84 -8.30
CA THR A 144 -2.20 8.99 -9.09
C THR A 144 -1.84 7.52 -8.94
N GLU A 145 -2.82 6.66 -9.12
CA GLU A 145 -2.65 5.22 -9.30
C GLU A 145 -3.77 4.73 -10.22
N ASN A 146 -3.40 4.23 -11.41
CA ASN A 146 -4.36 3.72 -12.40
C ASN A 146 -5.54 4.69 -12.66
N GLY A 147 -5.26 5.98 -12.74
CA GLY A 147 -6.24 7.04 -12.98
C GLY A 147 -7.08 7.45 -11.75
N ALA A 148 -6.89 6.86 -10.59
CA ALA A 148 -7.43 7.35 -9.34
C ALA A 148 -6.44 8.32 -8.67
N ARG A 149 -6.95 9.32 -7.93
CA ARG A 149 -6.16 10.37 -7.27
C ARG A 149 -6.24 10.24 -5.76
N PHE A 150 -5.10 10.34 -5.09
CA PHE A 150 -5.00 10.18 -3.65
C PHE A 150 -4.11 11.24 -3.02
N LYS A 151 -4.48 11.71 -1.83
CA LYS A 151 -3.59 12.55 -1.02
C LYS A 151 -2.47 11.69 -0.43
N ALA A 152 -1.26 12.16 -0.61
CA ALA A 152 -0.06 11.60 0.02
C ALA A 152 0.52 12.56 1.06
N HIS A 153 1.23 12.02 2.05
CA HIS A 153 1.93 12.80 3.09
C HIS A 153 3.23 12.10 3.48
N VAL A 154 4.26 12.37 2.73
CA VAL A 154 5.55 11.67 2.83
C VAL A 154 6.50 12.25 3.88
N LEU A 155 6.19 13.42 4.45
CA LEU A 155 7.03 14.08 5.46
C LEU A 155 6.64 13.73 6.90
N ARG A 156 5.51 13.07 7.12
CA ARG A 156 4.98 12.81 8.48
C ARG A 156 4.43 11.39 8.60
N GLY A 157 4.65 10.80 9.77
CA GLY A 157 4.09 9.50 10.13
C GLY A 157 4.71 8.32 9.39
N GLN A 158 4.24 7.13 9.71
CA GLN A 158 4.73 5.88 9.15
C GLN A 158 4.03 5.49 7.84
N ASN A 159 2.79 5.94 7.65
CA ASN A 159 1.97 5.62 6.49
C ASN A 159 1.81 6.89 5.64
N HIS A 160 1.91 6.75 4.33
CA HIS A 160 1.96 7.88 3.40
C HIS A 160 0.60 8.23 2.76
N GLY A 161 -0.50 7.72 3.29
CA GLY A 161 -1.85 7.96 2.76
C GLY A 161 -2.30 6.93 1.71
N LEU A 162 -1.38 6.21 1.09
CA LEU A 162 -1.67 5.14 0.14
C LEU A 162 -0.69 3.98 0.36
N PHE A 163 -1.21 2.78 0.57
CA PHE A 163 -0.41 1.55 0.66
C PHE A 163 -0.15 0.99 -0.73
N LEU A 164 1.09 1.05 -1.21
CA LEU A 164 1.46 0.70 -2.59
C LEU A 164 1.41 -0.81 -2.85
N ASP A 165 1.61 -1.63 -1.84
CA ASP A 165 1.52 -3.10 -1.91
C ASP A 165 0.09 -3.59 -2.21
N MET A 166 -0.93 -2.76 -1.96
CA MET A 166 -2.33 -3.08 -2.25
C MET A 166 -2.80 -2.62 -3.65
N ALA A 167 -1.93 -2.14 -4.52
CA ALA A 167 -2.28 -1.66 -5.86
C ALA A 167 -3.02 -2.72 -6.71
N GLU A 168 -2.55 -3.98 -6.67
CA GLU A 168 -3.19 -5.09 -7.38
C GLU A 168 -4.57 -5.43 -6.80
N GLY A 169 -4.72 -5.37 -5.46
CA GLY A 169 -5.99 -5.53 -4.80
C GLY A 169 -6.99 -4.46 -5.21
N ARG A 170 -6.56 -3.21 -5.30
CA ARG A 170 -7.40 -2.10 -5.77
C ARG A 170 -7.78 -2.25 -7.24
N ARG A 171 -6.85 -2.69 -8.09
CA ARG A 171 -7.14 -2.99 -9.50
C ARG A 171 -8.20 -4.09 -9.62
N TRP A 172 -8.05 -5.17 -8.87
CA TRP A 172 -9.03 -6.25 -8.83
C TRP A 172 -10.42 -5.76 -8.37
N VAL A 173 -10.50 -4.97 -7.29
CA VAL A 173 -11.78 -4.40 -6.80
C VAL A 173 -12.45 -3.55 -7.84
N ARG A 174 -11.70 -2.71 -8.56
CA ARG A 174 -12.24 -1.91 -9.67
C ARG A 174 -12.83 -2.78 -10.77
N GLN A 175 -12.07 -3.77 -11.26
CA GLN A 175 -12.53 -4.72 -12.28
C GLN A 175 -13.75 -5.53 -11.83
N TYR A 176 -13.75 -5.95 -10.56
CA TYR A 176 -14.89 -6.64 -9.96
C TYR A 176 -16.16 -5.77 -9.97
N ALA A 177 -16.03 -4.50 -9.66
CA ALA A 177 -17.14 -3.54 -9.71
C ALA A 177 -17.59 -3.26 -11.15
N GLU A 178 -16.66 -3.11 -12.09
CA GLU A 178 -16.94 -2.91 -13.51
C GLU A 178 -17.74 -4.08 -14.11
N ALA A 179 -17.38 -5.32 -13.78
CA ALA A 179 -18.06 -6.52 -14.23
C ALA A 179 -19.52 -6.62 -13.71
N ARG A 180 -19.83 -5.92 -12.61
CA ARG A 180 -21.16 -5.91 -11.96
C ARG A 180 -21.94 -4.61 -12.11
N ARG A 181 -21.46 -3.70 -12.95
CA ARG A 181 -22.10 -2.39 -13.19
C ARG A 181 -23.54 -2.49 -13.64
N GLN A 182 -23.89 -3.56 -14.37
CA GLN A 182 -25.22 -3.80 -14.91
C GLN A 182 -26.11 -4.67 -13.99
N ASP A 183 -25.63 -5.05 -12.81
CA ASP A 183 -26.43 -5.84 -11.88
C ASP A 183 -27.68 -5.06 -11.46
N ARG A 184 -28.82 -5.71 -11.50
CA ARG A 184 -30.14 -5.09 -11.28
C ARG A 184 -30.23 -4.20 -10.04
N TYR A 185 -29.57 -4.61 -8.97
CA TYR A 185 -29.60 -3.87 -7.68
C TYR A 185 -28.34 -3.02 -7.47
N GLY A 186 -27.36 -3.15 -8.35
CA GLY A 186 -26.03 -2.52 -8.25
C GLY A 186 -25.17 -3.11 -7.14
N LEU A 187 -23.86 -3.06 -7.31
CA LEU A 187 -22.91 -3.58 -6.35
C LEU A 187 -22.85 -2.71 -5.10
N LYS A 188 -23.03 -3.33 -3.93
CA LYS A 188 -22.78 -2.73 -2.63
C LYS A 188 -21.53 -3.32 -2.01
N VAL A 189 -20.61 -2.49 -1.54
CA VAL A 189 -19.30 -2.88 -1.01
C VAL A 189 -19.20 -2.49 0.47
N LEU A 190 -18.66 -3.38 1.28
CA LEU A 190 -18.20 -3.10 2.63
C LEU A 190 -16.66 -3.04 2.63
N ASN A 191 -16.09 -1.94 3.07
CA ASN A 191 -14.66 -1.71 3.17
C ASN A 191 -14.27 -1.59 4.64
N LEU A 192 -13.78 -2.68 5.23
CA LEU A 192 -13.34 -2.74 6.62
C LEU A 192 -11.84 -2.39 6.73
N PHE A 193 -11.45 -1.70 7.79
CA PHE A 193 -10.11 -1.12 7.96
C PHE A 193 -9.78 -0.17 6.81
N ALA A 194 -10.74 0.69 6.52
CA ALA A 194 -10.78 1.47 5.27
C ALA A 194 -9.64 2.47 5.11
N TYR A 195 -8.96 2.86 6.20
CA TYR A 195 -7.89 3.85 6.22
C TYR A 195 -8.31 5.12 5.45
N THR A 196 -7.58 5.52 4.43
CA THR A 196 -7.90 6.66 3.55
C THR A 196 -8.86 6.32 2.41
N CYS A 197 -9.56 5.19 2.52
CA CYS A 197 -10.64 4.73 1.64
C CYS A 197 -10.23 4.52 0.17
N ALA A 198 -8.97 4.14 -0.11
CA ALA A 198 -8.52 3.96 -1.48
C ALA A 198 -9.30 2.86 -2.23
N PHE A 199 -9.64 1.75 -1.58
CA PHE A 199 -10.50 0.71 -2.15
C PHE A 199 -11.90 1.24 -2.49
N SER A 200 -12.46 2.13 -1.65
CA SER A 200 -13.77 2.74 -1.89
C SER A 200 -13.77 3.61 -3.15
N VAL A 201 -12.73 4.42 -3.33
CA VAL A 201 -12.58 5.26 -4.53
C VAL A 201 -12.60 4.41 -5.79
N VAL A 202 -11.77 3.36 -5.86
CA VAL A 202 -11.68 2.51 -7.06
C VAL A 202 -12.93 1.67 -7.29
N ALA A 203 -13.62 1.22 -6.22
CA ALA A 203 -14.88 0.50 -6.34
C ALA A 203 -15.98 1.39 -6.96
N LEU A 204 -16.10 2.64 -6.52
CA LEU A 204 -17.07 3.60 -7.05
C LEU A 204 -16.73 4.01 -8.49
N GLN A 205 -15.44 4.21 -8.82
CA GLN A 205 -15.01 4.43 -10.20
C GLN A 205 -15.33 3.23 -11.10
N GLY A 206 -15.24 2.01 -10.58
CA GLY A 206 -15.65 0.78 -11.27
C GLY A 206 -17.16 0.65 -11.47
N GLY A 207 -17.97 1.47 -10.78
CA GLY A 207 -19.42 1.47 -10.92
C GLY A 207 -20.16 0.81 -9.77
N ALA A 208 -19.49 0.58 -8.62
CA ALA A 208 -20.21 0.20 -7.40
C ALA A 208 -21.26 1.28 -7.06
N LYS A 209 -22.46 0.83 -6.66
CA LYS A 209 -23.57 1.73 -6.31
C LYS A 209 -23.35 2.38 -4.95
N GLN A 210 -22.79 1.63 -4.02
CA GLN A 210 -22.56 2.09 -2.64
C GLN A 210 -21.34 1.42 -2.03
N VAL A 211 -20.55 2.19 -1.27
CA VAL A 211 -19.48 1.68 -0.41
C VAL A 211 -19.69 2.17 1.01
N VAL A 212 -19.68 1.25 1.96
CA VAL A 212 -19.66 1.54 3.39
C VAL A 212 -18.22 1.39 3.88
N ASN A 213 -17.59 2.49 4.25
CA ASN A 213 -16.24 2.52 4.80
C ASN A 213 -16.29 2.50 6.32
N VAL A 214 -15.53 1.61 6.94
CA VAL A 214 -15.41 1.50 8.40
C VAL A 214 -13.95 1.51 8.81
N ASP A 215 -13.57 2.49 9.63
CA ASP A 215 -12.24 2.60 10.24
C ASP A 215 -12.35 3.38 11.55
N MET A 216 -11.55 3.04 12.54
CA MET A 216 -11.58 3.74 13.82
C MET A 216 -10.91 5.12 13.79
N SER A 217 -10.09 5.40 12.79
CA SER A 217 -9.34 6.67 12.66
C SER A 217 -10.16 7.76 12.00
N HIS A 218 -10.64 8.73 12.77
CA HIS A 218 -11.31 9.92 12.23
C HIS A 218 -10.45 10.70 11.23
N GLY A 219 -9.13 10.81 11.50
CA GLY A 219 -8.21 11.51 10.60
C GLY A 219 -8.05 10.81 9.25
N ALA A 220 -7.93 9.48 9.25
CA ALA A 220 -7.86 8.69 8.02
C ALA A 220 -9.16 8.80 7.22
N MET A 221 -10.32 8.73 7.89
CA MET A 221 -11.62 8.88 7.25
C MET A 221 -11.85 10.28 6.65
N ALA A 222 -11.34 11.33 7.29
CA ALA A 222 -11.36 12.69 6.73
C ALA A 222 -10.52 12.79 5.44
N ILE A 223 -9.34 12.16 5.39
CA ILE A 223 -8.54 12.05 4.17
C ILE A 223 -9.31 11.21 3.13
N GLY A 224 -9.98 10.15 3.54
CA GLY A 224 -10.84 9.34 2.66
C GLY A 224 -11.91 10.17 1.97
N GLN A 225 -12.60 11.05 2.69
CA GLN A 225 -13.58 11.98 2.10
C GLN A 225 -12.93 12.91 1.06
N GLN A 226 -11.74 13.44 1.36
CA GLN A 226 -10.99 14.27 0.42
C GLN A 226 -10.55 13.48 -0.83
N ASN A 227 -10.16 12.21 -0.68
CA ASN A 227 -9.85 11.34 -1.80
C ASN A 227 -11.06 11.13 -2.72
N HIS A 228 -12.27 10.97 -2.16
CA HIS A 228 -13.50 10.91 -2.98
C HIS A 228 -13.72 12.22 -3.74
N GLN A 229 -13.58 13.37 -3.08
CA GLN A 229 -13.71 14.68 -3.71
C GLN A 229 -12.68 14.90 -4.84
N LEU A 230 -11.42 14.52 -4.64
CA LEU A 230 -10.36 14.56 -5.67
C LEU A 230 -10.73 13.78 -6.94
N ASN A 231 -11.54 12.74 -6.81
CA ASN A 231 -11.99 11.89 -7.91
C ASN A 231 -13.39 12.26 -8.43
N GLY A 232 -13.97 13.38 -7.99
CA GLY A 232 -15.30 13.81 -8.40
C GLY A 232 -16.44 12.94 -7.87
N ILE A 233 -16.16 12.11 -6.86
CA ILE A 233 -17.15 11.22 -6.25
C ILE A 233 -17.87 11.97 -5.13
N THR A 234 -19.13 12.34 -5.38
CA THR A 234 -19.95 13.13 -4.45
C THR A 234 -21.02 12.30 -3.74
N THR A 235 -21.30 11.09 -4.24
CA THR A 235 -22.34 10.19 -3.72
C THR A 235 -21.84 8.75 -3.68
N GLY A 236 -22.61 7.87 -3.03
CA GLY A 236 -22.33 6.44 -2.99
C GLY A 236 -21.37 5.99 -1.88
N ALA A 237 -20.62 6.88 -1.23
CA ALA A 237 -19.77 6.54 -0.10
C ALA A 237 -20.39 6.95 1.23
N SER A 238 -20.30 6.09 2.22
CA SER A 238 -20.55 6.41 3.63
C SER A 238 -19.29 6.12 4.47
N PHE A 239 -19.12 6.90 5.55
CA PHE A 239 -17.90 6.90 6.37
C PHE A 239 -18.28 6.69 7.82
N LEU A 240 -17.93 5.55 8.38
CA LEU A 240 -18.17 5.19 9.78
C LEU A 240 -16.82 5.18 10.52
N ALA A 241 -16.53 6.27 11.23
CA ALA A 241 -15.33 6.38 12.07
C ALA A 241 -15.59 5.65 13.41
N HIS A 242 -15.63 4.31 13.36
CA HIS A 242 -15.99 3.43 14.47
C HIS A 242 -15.08 2.22 14.54
N ASP A 243 -14.94 1.66 15.75
CA ASP A 243 -14.39 0.32 15.92
C ASP A 243 -15.33 -0.71 15.28
N ILE A 244 -14.77 -1.57 14.43
CA ILE A 244 -15.51 -2.58 13.65
C ILE A 244 -16.20 -3.57 14.59
N PHE A 245 -15.51 -4.05 15.62
CA PHE A 245 -16.00 -5.10 16.50
C PHE A 245 -17.12 -4.65 17.42
N SER A 246 -17.24 -3.36 17.67
CA SER A 246 -18.34 -2.76 18.43
C SER A 246 -19.49 -2.28 17.52
N SER A 247 -19.33 -2.32 16.20
CA SER A 247 -20.26 -1.69 15.24
C SER A 247 -21.05 -2.68 14.38
N TRP A 248 -20.99 -3.98 14.66
CA TRP A 248 -21.63 -5.02 13.84
C TRP A 248 -23.11 -4.75 13.55
N GLY A 249 -23.89 -4.32 14.55
CA GLY A 249 -25.30 -4.02 14.34
C GLY A 249 -25.57 -2.93 13.29
N LYS A 250 -24.68 -1.92 13.20
CA LYS A 250 -24.77 -0.86 12.19
C LYS A 250 -24.31 -1.37 10.82
N ILE A 251 -23.23 -2.14 10.80
CA ILE A 251 -22.65 -2.72 9.58
C ILE A 251 -23.63 -3.70 8.94
N THR A 252 -24.22 -4.62 9.72
CA THR A 252 -25.19 -5.62 9.22
C THR A 252 -26.47 -4.95 8.70
N ARG A 253 -27.01 -3.95 9.40
CA ARG A 253 -28.18 -3.21 8.92
C ARG A 253 -27.96 -2.48 7.60
N SER A 254 -26.72 -2.12 7.30
CA SER A 254 -26.35 -1.50 6.03
C SER A 254 -26.15 -2.51 4.90
N GLY A 255 -26.09 -3.82 5.17
CA GLY A 255 -25.96 -4.90 4.19
C GLY A 255 -27.27 -5.31 3.50
N PRO A 256 -27.32 -6.47 2.84
CA PRO A 256 -26.14 -7.31 2.54
C PRO A 256 -25.22 -6.72 1.48
N TYR A 257 -23.98 -7.26 1.36
CA TYR A 257 -22.93 -6.72 0.49
C TYR A 257 -22.55 -7.72 -0.59
N GLY A 258 -22.38 -7.25 -1.82
CA GLY A 258 -21.87 -8.06 -2.93
C GLY A 258 -20.35 -8.22 -2.86
N LEU A 259 -19.65 -7.34 -2.13
CA LEU A 259 -18.21 -7.46 -1.85
C LEU A 259 -17.91 -6.98 -0.42
N VAL A 260 -17.18 -7.78 0.33
CA VAL A 260 -16.62 -7.40 1.63
C VAL A 260 -15.10 -7.39 1.52
N ILE A 261 -14.46 -6.26 1.79
CA ILE A 261 -13.00 -6.09 1.81
C ILE A 261 -12.55 -6.07 3.26
N VAL A 262 -11.58 -6.91 3.59
CA VAL A 262 -10.98 -7.05 4.93
C VAL A 262 -9.48 -6.87 4.80
N ASP A 263 -8.98 -5.66 5.04
CA ASP A 263 -7.56 -5.29 4.94
C ASP A 263 -7.03 -4.76 6.28
N PRO A 264 -6.92 -5.64 7.29
CA PRO A 264 -6.52 -5.22 8.63
C PRO A 264 -5.02 -4.89 8.70
N PRO A 265 -4.60 -4.08 9.68
CA PRO A 265 -3.18 -3.84 9.95
C PRO A 265 -2.46 -5.13 10.36
N SER A 266 -1.15 -5.20 10.14
CA SER A 266 -0.32 -6.36 10.52
C SER A 266 -0.36 -6.65 12.03
N TYR A 267 -0.21 -5.62 12.83
CA TYR A 267 -0.36 -5.60 14.28
C TYR A 267 -0.56 -4.16 14.74
N GLN A 268 -1.61 -3.94 15.50
CA GLN A 268 -1.81 -2.67 16.17
C GLN A 268 -2.25 -2.94 17.62
N LYS A 269 -1.41 -2.58 18.56
CA LYS A 269 -1.71 -2.76 19.98
C LYS A 269 -3.07 -2.13 20.33
N GLY A 270 -4.01 -2.96 20.80
CA GLY A 270 -5.36 -2.53 21.18
C GLY A 270 -6.39 -2.48 20.05
N SER A 271 -6.02 -2.78 18.79
CA SER A 271 -6.97 -2.76 17.68
C SER A 271 -7.12 -4.07 16.92
N PHE A 272 -6.04 -4.77 16.57
CA PHE A 272 -6.11 -5.99 15.78
C PHE A 272 -4.91 -6.92 16.03
N VAL A 273 -5.20 -8.21 16.22
CA VAL A 273 -4.23 -9.30 16.28
C VAL A 273 -4.71 -10.41 15.34
N ALA A 274 -3.96 -10.70 14.26
CA ALA A 274 -4.41 -11.58 13.19
C ALA A 274 -4.88 -12.95 13.68
N THR A 275 -4.09 -13.64 14.52
CA THR A 275 -4.41 -14.98 15.05
C THR A 275 -5.67 -15.05 15.90
N LYS A 276 -6.12 -13.93 16.46
CA LYS A 276 -7.32 -13.83 17.30
C LYS A 276 -8.50 -13.23 16.58
N ASP A 277 -8.26 -12.14 15.87
CA ASP A 277 -9.36 -11.27 15.41
C ASP A 277 -9.87 -11.67 14.02
N TYR A 278 -9.06 -12.37 13.18
CA TYR A 278 -9.55 -12.94 11.93
C TYR A 278 -10.72 -13.92 12.16
N ALA A 279 -10.64 -14.76 13.18
CA ALA A 279 -11.73 -15.66 13.52
C ALA A 279 -13.06 -14.92 13.79
N ARG A 280 -12.99 -13.74 14.40
CA ARG A 280 -14.17 -12.89 14.67
C ARG A 280 -14.76 -12.30 13.40
N LEU A 281 -13.92 -11.95 12.42
CA LEU A 281 -14.32 -11.45 11.11
C LEU A 281 -14.93 -12.55 10.26
N MET A 282 -14.27 -13.71 10.18
CA MET A 282 -14.70 -14.87 9.38
C MET A 282 -16.13 -15.32 9.76
N ARG A 283 -16.41 -15.45 11.08
CA ARG A 283 -17.76 -15.81 11.57
C ARG A 283 -18.85 -14.82 11.17
N ARG A 284 -18.49 -13.60 10.77
CA ARG A 284 -19.47 -12.58 10.36
C ARG A 284 -19.69 -12.52 8.84
N LEU A 285 -18.78 -13.07 8.05
CA LEU A 285 -18.90 -12.99 6.59
C LEU A 285 -20.20 -13.56 6.04
N PRO A 286 -20.72 -14.72 6.52
CA PRO A 286 -22.00 -15.24 6.03
C PRO A 286 -23.18 -14.29 6.24
N ASP A 287 -23.21 -13.59 7.38
CA ASP A 287 -24.27 -12.62 7.70
C ASP A 287 -24.14 -11.31 6.90
N LEU A 288 -22.97 -11.02 6.37
CA LEU A 288 -22.67 -9.78 5.67
C LEU A 288 -22.82 -9.91 4.15
N LEU A 289 -22.50 -11.07 3.59
CA LEU A 289 -22.49 -11.29 2.15
C LEU A 289 -23.88 -11.52 1.59
N ALA A 290 -24.16 -10.88 0.47
CA ALA A 290 -25.30 -11.23 -0.37
C ALA A 290 -25.09 -12.61 -1.03
N PRO A 291 -26.15 -13.33 -1.43
CA PRO A 291 -26.01 -14.54 -2.24
C PRO A 291 -25.15 -14.26 -3.49
N GLY A 292 -24.10 -15.09 -3.70
CA GLY A 292 -23.10 -14.88 -4.78
C GLY A 292 -22.12 -13.72 -4.53
N GLY A 293 -22.14 -13.12 -3.35
CA GLY A 293 -21.15 -12.10 -2.95
C GLY A 293 -19.77 -12.69 -2.68
N HIS A 294 -18.75 -11.85 -2.66
CA HIS A 294 -17.35 -12.23 -2.47
C HIS A 294 -16.70 -11.50 -1.29
N ALA A 295 -15.69 -12.12 -0.71
CA ALA A 295 -14.81 -11.47 0.26
C ALA A 295 -13.39 -11.38 -0.30
N LEU A 296 -12.79 -10.19 -0.20
CA LEU A 296 -11.37 -9.97 -0.41
C LEU A 296 -10.69 -9.91 0.97
N LEU A 297 -9.87 -10.91 1.29
CA LEU A 297 -9.18 -11.03 2.56
C LEU A 297 -7.70 -10.76 2.37
N CYS A 298 -7.18 -9.76 3.07
CA CYS A 298 -5.79 -9.33 3.01
C CYS A 298 -5.08 -9.74 4.30
N LEU A 299 -3.91 -10.35 4.20
CA LEU A 299 -3.11 -10.78 5.35
C LEU A 299 -1.80 -9.99 5.41
N ASN A 300 -1.69 -9.10 6.38
CA ASN A 300 -0.51 -8.31 6.65
C ASN A 300 0.36 -8.91 7.78
N ALA A 301 0.43 -10.26 7.83
CA ALA A 301 1.21 -11.03 8.78
C ALA A 301 1.99 -12.10 8.00
N PRO A 302 3.17 -11.75 7.45
CA PRO A 302 3.92 -12.63 6.53
C PRO A 302 4.32 -13.96 7.16
N GLU A 303 4.40 -14.04 8.49
CA GLU A 303 4.70 -15.25 9.24
C GLU A 303 3.56 -16.29 9.24
N LEU A 304 2.32 -15.90 8.92
CA LEU A 304 1.16 -16.79 8.97
C LEU A 304 0.86 -17.48 7.61
N GLY A 305 1.25 -16.87 6.50
CA GLY A 305 0.99 -17.42 5.16
C GLY A 305 -0.50 -17.46 4.76
N VAL A 306 -0.74 -17.89 3.52
CA VAL A 306 -2.10 -18.01 2.94
C VAL A 306 -2.88 -19.15 3.60
N ASP A 307 -2.22 -20.22 3.99
CA ASP A 307 -2.83 -21.40 4.61
C ASP A 307 -3.59 -21.05 5.89
N PHE A 308 -3.12 -20.03 6.62
CA PHE A 308 -3.82 -19.51 7.80
C PHE A 308 -5.24 -19.04 7.45
N LEU A 309 -5.38 -18.19 6.41
CA LEU A 309 -6.70 -17.70 5.99
C LEU A 309 -7.59 -18.81 5.47
N GLN A 310 -7.03 -19.74 4.69
CA GLN A 310 -7.78 -20.88 4.15
C GLN A 310 -8.31 -21.78 5.27
N SER A 311 -7.49 -22.12 6.25
CA SER A 311 -7.88 -22.93 7.40
C SER A 311 -8.98 -22.24 8.22
N GLN A 312 -8.82 -20.95 8.47
CA GLN A 312 -9.83 -20.16 9.19
C GLN A 312 -11.17 -20.11 8.43
N MET A 313 -11.15 -19.95 7.10
CA MET A 313 -12.36 -19.98 6.30
C MET A 313 -13.05 -21.34 6.34
N GLN A 314 -12.31 -22.43 6.17
CA GLN A 314 -12.87 -23.79 6.21
C GLN A 314 -13.51 -24.12 7.56
N GLU A 315 -12.92 -23.65 8.65
CA GLU A 315 -13.41 -23.90 10.01
C GLU A 315 -14.62 -23.03 10.39
N LEU A 316 -14.60 -21.72 10.02
CA LEU A 316 -15.48 -20.72 10.60
C LEU A 316 -16.56 -20.20 9.67
N ALA A 317 -16.42 -20.40 8.37
CA ALA A 317 -17.37 -20.04 7.35
C ALA A 317 -17.35 -21.08 6.18
N PRO A 318 -17.60 -22.37 6.49
CA PRO A 318 -17.49 -23.46 5.50
C PRO A 318 -18.48 -23.32 4.35
N GLU A 319 -19.54 -22.57 4.50
CA GLU A 319 -20.53 -22.24 3.46
C GLU A 319 -20.01 -21.28 2.39
N LEU A 320 -18.87 -20.61 2.64
CA LEU A 320 -18.20 -19.72 1.70
C LEU A 320 -17.08 -20.48 0.98
N GLN A 321 -17.19 -20.60 -0.34
CA GLN A 321 -16.20 -21.31 -1.20
C GLN A 321 -15.22 -20.33 -1.86
#